data_503a6dfa942107b3a6f88223086f8335
#
_entry.id   503a6dfa942107b3a6f88223086f8335
#
_cell.length_a   1.000
_cell.length_b   1.000
_cell.length_c   1.000
_cell.angle_alpha   90.00
_cell.angle_beta   90.00
_cell.angle_gamma   90.00
#
_symmetry.space_group_name_H-M   'P 1'
#
loop_
_entity.id
_entity.type
_entity.pdbx_description
1 polymer ?
#
loop_
_entity_poly.entity_id
_entity_poly.type
_entity_poly.pdbx_seq_one_letter_code
_entity_poly.pdbx_strand_id
1 'polypeptide(L)'
;MSVRNWPSLAAKTAVAASLLTAAAACGSSGSSSPPTAAGATSAAPLSTAALVSGSKQEKGLVIYGNALSSQMQEVTKAFQAKYPWIHVTVTDDEDPVVFSKYAAQHAAGVRTADLLIASAPGLWVGAADNGFLQPFTPAGISDYPAFTSQGKGLYIFSPDPAITIYNKVVLKGQPAPSTVAQIAQDGIDKKYKVATYAINNNFGYSAFWGYVHQQGWAALDKLGQTAQTPGDGDVLGTDVAQGGYGVAVFESGLVRGPIESSATERKLMGWEYTKDFTPLIPRGIGITAGAASPDSAKLFMDFVFSNSGQQALCDAGFEASSNTFTPGDGCQNTLKALYAAVGAQHVYMTPFTAQVASDQKTFTAKFRQAFHQ
;
A
#
# COMPACT_ATOMS: atom_id res chain seq x y z
N MET A 1 -5.89 -13.65 -25.25
CA MET A 1 -7.20 -14.05 -24.68
C MET A 1 -7.99 -12.79 -24.35
N SER A 2 -9.24 -12.78 -24.76
CA SER A 2 -10.13 -11.65 -24.97
C SER A 2 -10.40 -10.81 -23.72
N VAL A 3 -10.20 -9.50 -23.82
CA VAL A 3 -10.61 -8.49 -22.84
C VAL A 3 -12.13 -8.39 -22.89
N ARG A 4 -12.81 -8.81 -21.82
CA ARG A 4 -14.25 -8.61 -21.67
C ARG A 4 -14.54 -7.17 -21.27
N ASN A 5 -15.22 -6.45 -22.15
CA ASN A 5 -15.80 -5.14 -21.93
C ASN A 5 -16.85 -5.20 -20.81
N TRP A 6 -16.78 -4.27 -19.89
CA TRP A 6 -17.81 -4.02 -18.89
C TRP A 6 -19.01 -3.32 -19.54
N PRO A 7 -20.24 -3.74 -19.30
CA PRO A 7 -21.41 -3.05 -19.84
C PRO A 7 -21.73 -1.82 -19.02
N SER A 8 -21.84 -0.69 -19.69
CA SER A 8 -22.43 0.53 -19.16
C SER A 8 -23.93 0.38 -19.02
N LEU A 9 -24.46 0.37 -17.80
CA LEU A 9 -25.89 0.47 -17.52
C LEU A 9 -26.34 1.94 -17.64
N ALA A 10 -26.89 2.29 -18.79
CA ALA A 10 -27.65 3.51 -18.97
C ALA A 10 -29.10 3.25 -18.53
N ALA A 11 -29.48 3.75 -17.35
CA ALA A 11 -30.87 3.75 -16.92
C ALA A 11 -31.65 4.86 -17.64
N LYS A 12 -32.60 4.46 -18.49
CA LYS A 12 -33.59 5.35 -19.06
C LYS A 12 -34.70 5.57 -18.03
N THR A 13 -34.78 6.76 -17.44
CA THR A 13 -35.91 7.18 -16.65
C THR A 13 -36.93 7.87 -17.57
N ALA A 14 -38.12 7.29 -17.67
CA ALA A 14 -39.29 7.89 -18.33
C ALA A 14 -39.92 8.94 -17.42
N VAL A 15 -40.07 10.13 -17.94
CA VAL A 15 -40.79 11.25 -17.30
C VAL A 15 -42.29 11.08 -17.59
N ALA A 16 -43.11 10.90 -16.55
CA ALA A 16 -44.55 11.05 -16.62
C ALA A 16 -44.92 12.44 -16.11
N ALA A 17 -45.41 13.25 -17.02
CA ALA A 17 -45.95 14.56 -16.70
C ALA A 17 -47.39 14.41 -16.19
N SER A 18 -47.70 14.92 -15.01
CA SER A 18 -49.07 15.10 -14.52
C SER A 18 -49.30 16.59 -14.26
N LEU A 19 -50.18 17.16 -15.09
CA LEU A 19 -50.77 18.49 -14.91
C LEU A 19 -51.78 18.45 -13.77
N LEU A 20 -51.71 19.37 -12.81
CA LEU A 20 -52.82 19.73 -11.94
C LEU A 20 -52.85 21.24 -11.69
N THR A 21 -54.01 21.74 -11.84
CA THR A 21 -54.50 23.10 -11.97
C THR A 21 -54.33 23.95 -10.70
N ALA A 22 -54.22 25.26 -10.96
CA ALA A 22 -54.11 26.35 -9.99
C ALA A 22 -55.39 26.57 -9.18
N ALA A 23 -55.21 26.93 -7.90
CA ALA A 23 -56.19 27.74 -7.17
C ALA A 23 -55.42 28.86 -6.44
N ALA A 24 -55.77 30.08 -6.76
CA ALA A 24 -55.30 31.31 -6.15
C ALA A 24 -55.96 31.55 -4.82
N ALA A 25 -55.25 31.86 -3.77
CA ALA A 25 -55.70 32.51 -2.56
C ALA A 25 -54.70 33.57 -2.13
N CYS A 26 -55.09 34.82 -2.13
CA CYS A 26 -54.36 35.96 -1.58
C CYS A 26 -54.33 35.90 -0.06
N GLY A 27 -53.20 36.28 0.54
CA GLY A 27 -53.14 36.51 1.96
C GLY A 27 -51.74 36.80 2.51
N SER A 28 -51.47 38.09 2.78
CA SER A 28 -50.56 38.69 3.78
C SER A 28 -49.08 38.42 3.77
N SER A 29 -48.38 39.51 3.56
CA SER A 29 -46.95 39.76 3.75
C SER A 29 -46.43 39.36 5.16
N GLY A 30 -45.57 38.36 5.18
CA GLY A 30 -44.69 38.09 6.28
C GLY A 30 -43.28 37.85 5.70
N SER A 31 -42.36 38.75 6.02
CA SER A 31 -40.95 38.62 5.65
C SER A 31 -40.32 37.42 6.41
N SER A 32 -40.20 36.28 5.73
CA SER A 32 -39.42 35.17 6.20
C SER A 32 -38.06 35.19 5.53
N SER A 33 -37.02 35.42 6.34
CA SER A 33 -35.62 35.22 5.97
C SER A 33 -35.43 33.77 5.46
N PRO A 34 -34.58 33.56 4.45
CA PRO A 34 -34.30 32.19 3.98
C PRO A 34 -33.66 31.37 5.12
N PRO A 35 -33.98 30.07 5.26
CA PRO A 35 -33.33 29.23 6.23
C PRO A 35 -31.85 29.16 5.89
N THR A 36 -31.05 29.64 6.83
CA THR A 36 -29.58 29.41 6.82
C THR A 36 -29.36 27.92 6.70
N ALA A 37 -28.63 27.51 5.66
CA ALA A 37 -28.19 26.13 5.52
C ALA A 37 -27.51 25.72 6.83
N ALA A 38 -28.10 24.77 7.54
CA ALA A 38 -27.50 24.19 8.73
C ALA A 38 -26.15 23.62 8.28
N GLY A 39 -25.07 24.27 8.69
CA GLY A 39 -23.72 23.79 8.47
C GLY A 39 -23.64 22.36 8.97
N ALA A 40 -23.14 21.47 8.14
CA ALA A 40 -22.82 20.11 8.54
C ALA A 40 -21.86 20.23 9.75
N THR A 41 -22.38 20.02 10.93
CA THR A 41 -21.60 19.94 12.17
C THR A 41 -20.72 18.71 12.01
N SER A 42 -19.43 18.92 11.76
CA SER A 42 -18.44 17.85 11.85
C SER A 42 -18.56 17.27 13.26
N ALA A 43 -19.07 16.05 13.37
CA ALA A 43 -19.16 15.37 14.63
C ALA A 43 -17.73 15.30 15.24
N ALA A 44 -17.60 15.71 16.50
CA ALA A 44 -16.32 15.62 17.20
C ALA A 44 -15.80 14.16 17.13
N PRO A 45 -14.46 13.93 17.02
CA PRO A 45 -13.91 12.60 17.00
C PRO A 45 -14.38 11.81 18.21
N LEU A 46 -14.81 10.57 18.02
CA LEU A 46 -15.19 9.68 19.12
C LEU A 46 -13.99 9.48 20.05
N SER A 47 -14.21 9.55 21.36
CA SER A 47 -13.15 9.25 22.32
C SER A 47 -12.76 7.77 22.24
N THR A 48 -11.51 7.43 22.56
CA THR A 48 -11.05 6.04 22.63
C THR A 48 -11.95 5.19 23.55
N ALA A 49 -12.47 5.75 24.63
CA ALA A 49 -13.41 5.06 25.52
C ALA A 49 -14.72 4.69 24.83
N ALA A 50 -15.25 5.56 23.96
CA ALA A 50 -16.45 5.29 23.18
C ALA A 50 -16.19 4.18 22.15
N LEU A 51 -15.05 4.22 21.44
CA LEU A 51 -14.64 3.16 20.50
C LEU A 51 -14.47 1.81 21.19
N VAL A 52 -13.84 1.79 22.37
CA VAL A 52 -13.70 0.57 23.20
C VAL A 52 -15.07 0.02 23.61
N SER A 53 -16.01 0.88 24.00
CA SER A 53 -17.37 0.45 24.37
C SER A 53 -18.13 -0.14 23.17
N GLY A 54 -18.07 0.54 22.01
CA GLY A 54 -18.72 0.11 20.77
C GLY A 54 -18.13 -1.20 20.25
N SER A 55 -16.81 -1.32 20.20
CA SER A 55 -16.12 -2.51 19.69
C SER A 55 -16.45 -3.81 20.46
N LYS A 56 -16.84 -3.72 21.73
CA LYS A 56 -17.28 -4.88 22.53
C LYS A 56 -18.63 -5.45 22.08
N GLN A 57 -19.40 -4.70 21.30
CA GLN A 57 -20.67 -5.14 20.74
C GLN A 57 -20.52 -5.70 19.31
N GLU A 58 -19.35 -5.57 18.73
CA GLU A 58 -19.04 -5.99 17.36
C GLU A 58 -18.59 -7.47 17.30
N LYS A 59 -18.68 -8.07 16.09
CA LYS A 59 -18.38 -9.50 15.89
C LYS A 59 -16.94 -9.76 15.43
N GLY A 60 -16.00 -8.92 15.83
CA GLY A 60 -14.61 -9.00 15.43
C GLY A 60 -14.30 -8.17 14.17
N LEU A 61 -13.02 -8.11 13.81
CA LEU A 61 -12.46 -7.29 12.75
C LEU A 61 -12.04 -8.16 11.58
N VAL A 62 -12.45 -7.80 10.36
CA VAL A 62 -12.06 -8.47 9.12
C VAL A 62 -11.18 -7.53 8.29
N ILE A 63 -9.98 -7.99 7.95
CA ILE A 63 -9.00 -7.27 7.14
C ILE A 63 -8.75 -8.05 5.86
N TYR A 64 -8.94 -7.43 4.68
CA TYR A 64 -8.44 -7.96 3.42
C TYR A 64 -7.15 -7.25 3.08
N GLY A 65 -6.09 -8.01 2.84
CA GLY A 65 -4.77 -7.44 2.61
C GLY A 65 -3.89 -8.28 1.67
N ASN A 66 -2.79 -7.66 1.25
CA ASN A 66 -1.76 -8.24 0.40
C ASN A 66 -0.41 -8.37 1.14
N ALA A 67 -0.42 -8.53 2.44
CA ALA A 67 0.78 -8.77 3.25
C ALA A 67 0.79 -10.21 3.74
N LEU A 68 1.98 -10.82 3.80
CA LEU A 68 2.14 -12.20 4.25
C LEU A 68 1.42 -12.43 5.58
N SER A 69 0.67 -13.53 5.65
CA SER A 69 -0.12 -13.88 6.83
C SER A 69 0.71 -13.90 8.12
N SER A 70 1.98 -14.36 8.07
CA SER A 70 2.88 -14.39 9.21
C SER A 70 3.21 -12.98 9.74
N GLN A 71 3.43 -12.01 8.84
CA GLN A 71 3.72 -10.62 9.19
C GLN A 71 2.49 -9.94 9.82
N MET A 72 1.32 -10.13 9.21
CA MET A 72 0.08 -9.60 9.75
C MET A 72 -0.32 -10.26 11.08
N GLN A 73 0.04 -11.53 11.33
CA GLN A 73 -0.16 -12.19 12.62
C GLN A 73 0.57 -11.49 13.76
N GLU A 74 1.83 -11.06 13.56
CA GLU A 74 2.58 -10.33 14.60
C GLU A 74 1.91 -8.98 14.92
N VAL A 75 1.48 -8.24 13.91
CA VAL A 75 0.77 -6.96 14.09
C VAL A 75 -0.57 -7.18 14.82
N THR A 76 -1.37 -8.15 14.38
CA THR A 76 -2.69 -8.43 14.97
C THR A 76 -2.59 -9.02 16.37
N LYS A 77 -1.57 -9.82 16.67
CA LYS A 77 -1.27 -10.33 18.01
C LYS A 77 -0.97 -9.19 18.98
N ALA A 78 -0.15 -8.22 18.57
CA ALA A 78 0.13 -7.04 19.39
C ALA A 78 -1.13 -6.17 19.59
N PHE A 79 -1.97 -6.02 18.57
CA PHE A 79 -3.27 -5.35 18.67
C PHE A 79 -4.21 -6.08 19.66
N GLN A 80 -4.34 -7.40 19.53
CA GLN A 80 -5.20 -8.22 20.40
C GLN A 80 -4.68 -8.31 21.84
N ALA A 81 -3.39 -8.16 22.08
CA ALA A 81 -2.86 -8.03 23.43
C ALA A 81 -3.40 -6.77 24.13
N LYS A 82 -3.65 -5.69 23.38
CA LYS A 82 -4.26 -4.45 23.89
C LYS A 82 -5.78 -4.52 23.96
N TYR A 83 -6.41 -5.20 22.98
CA TYR A 83 -7.87 -5.31 22.83
C TYR A 83 -8.29 -6.79 22.71
N PRO A 84 -8.22 -7.58 23.79
CA PRO A 84 -8.36 -9.04 23.73
C PRO A 84 -9.78 -9.53 23.37
N TRP A 85 -10.78 -8.66 23.41
CA TRP A 85 -12.14 -8.99 22.98
C TRP A 85 -12.36 -8.84 21.47
N ILE A 86 -11.42 -8.23 20.73
CA ILE A 86 -11.52 -8.07 19.28
C ILE A 86 -10.80 -9.24 18.61
N HIS A 87 -11.58 -10.17 18.06
CA HIS A 87 -11.01 -11.23 17.22
C HIS A 87 -10.72 -10.67 15.82
N VAL A 88 -9.47 -10.83 15.33
CA VAL A 88 -9.06 -10.32 14.02
C VAL A 88 -8.91 -11.48 13.04
N THR A 89 -9.55 -11.35 11.88
CA THR A 89 -9.38 -12.24 10.74
C THR A 89 -8.70 -11.47 9.61
N VAL A 90 -7.59 -11.98 9.10
CA VAL A 90 -6.86 -11.40 7.98
C VAL A 90 -6.91 -12.37 6.81
N THR A 91 -7.16 -11.88 5.60
CA THR A 91 -6.91 -12.63 4.36
C THR A 91 -5.65 -12.10 3.69
N ASP A 92 -4.90 -13.01 3.06
CA ASP A 92 -3.72 -12.70 2.27
C ASP A 92 -4.10 -12.94 0.80
N ASP A 93 -4.48 -11.87 0.15
CA ASP A 93 -5.01 -11.89 -1.22
C ASP A 93 -4.16 -10.95 -2.10
N GLU A 94 -4.01 -11.25 -3.37
CA GLU A 94 -3.43 -10.33 -4.35
C GLU A 94 -4.21 -9.00 -4.42
N ASP A 95 -3.51 -7.87 -4.64
CA ASP A 95 -4.12 -6.53 -4.67
C ASP A 95 -5.44 -6.44 -5.47
N PRO A 96 -5.54 -6.96 -6.71
CA PRO A 96 -6.80 -6.90 -7.46
C PRO A 96 -7.92 -7.70 -6.80
N VAL A 97 -7.58 -8.79 -6.10
CA VAL A 97 -8.55 -9.64 -5.39
C VAL A 97 -9.08 -8.94 -4.16
N VAL A 98 -8.22 -8.26 -3.38
CA VAL A 98 -8.62 -7.45 -2.21
C VAL A 98 -9.77 -6.50 -2.59
N PHE A 99 -9.60 -5.71 -3.65
CA PHE A 99 -10.61 -4.71 -4.04
C PHE A 99 -11.82 -5.31 -4.73
N SER A 100 -11.65 -6.29 -5.63
CA SER A 100 -12.77 -6.92 -6.35
C SER A 100 -13.68 -7.73 -5.43
N LYS A 101 -13.09 -8.45 -4.47
CA LYS A 101 -13.80 -9.21 -3.44
C LYS A 101 -14.62 -8.28 -2.55
N TYR A 102 -14.00 -7.19 -2.06
CA TYR A 102 -14.71 -6.17 -1.29
C TYR A 102 -15.88 -5.58 -2.09
N ALA A 103 -15.63 -5.11 -3.31
CA ALA A 103 -16.64 -4.47 -4.15
C ALA A 103 -17.84 -5.40 -4.43
N ALA A 104 -17.58 -6.67 -4.75
CA ALA A 104 -18.64 -7.65 -5.02
C ALA A 104 -19.50 -7.92 -3.77
N GLN A 105 -18.88 -8.12 -2.62
CA GLN A 105 -19.59 -8.38 -1.37
C GLN A 105 -20.34 -7.15 -0.86
N HIS A 106 -19.75 -5.96 -0.96
CA HIS A 106 -20.39 -4.70 -0.60
C HIS A 106 -21.63 -4.46 -1.46
N ALA A 107 -21.54 -4.66 -2.78
CA ALA A 107 -22.68 -4.53 -3.70
C ALA A 107 -23.78 -5.57 -3.41
N ALA A 108 -23.41 -6.77 -2.94
CA ALA A 108 -24.38 -7.80 -2.56
C ALA A 108 -24.99 -7.59 -1.16
N GLY A 109 -24.56 -6.58 -0.39
CA GLY A 109 -25.02 -6.31 0.96
C GLY A 109 -24.68 -7.40 1.99
N VAL A 110 -23.66 -8.22 1.70
CA VAL A 110 -23.18 -9.25 2.62
C VAL A 110 -22.01 -8.75 3.45
N ARG A 111 -21.69 -9.43 4.56
CA ARG A 111 -20.52 -9.09 5.37
C ARG A 111 -19.25 -9.16 4.52
N THR A 112 -18.45 -8.08 4.62
CA THR A 112 -17.19 -7.94 3.90
C THR A 112 -16.08 -7.45 4.85
N ALA A 113 -14.93 -7.03 4.30
CA ALA A 113 -13.84 -6.46 5.09
C ALA A 113 -14.25 -5.16 5.77
N ASP A 114 -13.78 -4.98 7.01
CA ASP A 114 -13.85 -3.73 7.77
C ASP A 114 -12.68 -2.80 7.40
N LEU A 115 -11.52 -3.39 7.03
CA LEU A 115 -10.32 -2.69 6.57
C LEU A 115 -9.77 -3.32 5.29
N LEU A 116 -9.22 -2.48 4.41
CA LEU A 116 -8.39 -2.92 3.28
C LEU A 116 -6.95 -2.49 3.51
N ILE A 117 -5.98 -3.36 3.14
CA ILE A 117 -4.54 -3.08 3.14
C ILE A 117 -3.97 -3.56 1.80
N ALA A 118 -3.38 -2.66 0.99
CA ALA A 118 -2.92 -3.00 -0.35
C ALA A 118 -1.84 -2.04 -0.87
N SER A 119 -1.03 -2.52 -1.84
CA SER A 119 0.06 -1.75 -2.47
C SER A 119 -0.25 -1.36 -3.92
N ALA A 120 -1.50 -1.02 -4.24
CA ALA A 120 -1.99 -0.78 -5.59
C ALA A 120 -2.49 0.67 -5.77
N PRO A 121 -1.64 1.63 -6.18
CA PRO A 121 -2.03 3.04 -6.30
C PRO A 121 -3.30 3.28 -7.10
N GLY A 122 -3.43 2.67 -8.29
CA GLY A 122 -4.61 2.84 -9.14
C GLY A 122 -5.90 2.30 -8.53
N LEU A 123 -5.85 1.20 -7.80
CA LEU A 123 -7.01 0.60 -7.14
C LEU A 123 -7.48 1.44 -5.94
N TRP A 124 -6.54 2.03 -5.20
CA TRP A 124 -6.86 2.94 -4.11
C TRP A 124 -7.53 4.23 -4.60
N VAL A 125 -7.05 4.81 -5.70
CA VAL A 125 -7.71 5.96 -6.35
C VAL A 125 -9.15 5.59 -6.70
N GLY A 126 -9.35 4.44 -7.36
CA GLY A 126 -10.69 3.93 -7.68
C GLY A 126 -11.58 3.71 -6.46
N ALA A 127 -11.04 3.12 -5.39
CA ALA A 127 -11.80 2.89 -4.14
C ALA A 127 -12.23 4.20 -3.48
N ALA A 128 -11.33 5.19 -3.43
CA ALA A 128 -11.62 6.50 -2.87
C ALA A 128 -12.67 7.27 -3.69
N ASP A 129 -12.60 7.19 -5.02
CA ASP A 129 -13.54 7.86 -5.92
C ASP A 129 -14.93 7.20 -5.94
N ASN A 130 -15.00 5.88 -5.74
CA ASN A 130 -16.26 5.14 -5.62
C ASN A 130 -16.87 5.17 -4.21
N GLY A 131 -16.29 5.92 -3.27
CA GLY A 131 -16.82 6.03 -1.90
C GLY A 131 -16.72 4.74 -1.09
N PHE A 132 -15.75 3.89 -1.38
CA PHE A 132 -15.54 2.62 -0.66
C PHE A 132 -14.91 2.80 0.72
N LEU A 133 -14.45 4.01 1.05
CA LEU A 133 -13.78 4.31 2.31
C LEU A 133 -14.60 5.22 3.21
N GLN A 134 -14.55 4.99 4.52
CA GLN A 134 -15.09 5.90 5.53
C GLN A 134 -14.05 6.98 5.86
N PRO A 135 -14.46 8.23 6.03
CA PRO A 135 -13.64 9.26 6.65
C PRO A 135 -13.34 8.89 8.12
N PHE A 136 -12.09 8.85 8.47
CA PHE A 136 -11.61 8.70 9.85
C PHE A 136 -10.23 9.33 9.94
N THR A 137 -9.89 9.95 11.05
CA THR A 137 -8.56 10.53 11.30
C THR A 137 -7.95 9.78 12.49
N PRO A 138 -6.91 8.94 12.25
CA PRO A 138 -6.26 8.22 13.34
C PRO A 138 -5.63 9.16 14.35
N ALA A 139 -5.67 8.78 15.62
CA ALA A 139 -4.95 9.48 16.67
C ALA A 139 -3.44 9.45 16.38
N GLY A 140 -2.74 10.57 16.60
CA GLY A 140 -1.29 10.65 16.38
C GLY A 140 -0.84 10.81 14.93
N ILE A 141 -1.74 10.91 13.96
CA ILE A 141 -1.37 11.05 12.52
C ILE A 141 -0.51 12.28 12.23
N SER A 142 -0.58 13.32 13.08
CA SER A 142 0.27 14.51 13.00
C SER A 142 1.76 14.22 13.20
N ASP A 143 2.10 13.10 13.81
CA ASP A 143 3.47 12.66 14.05
C ASP A 143 4.12 11.97 12.85
N TYR A 144 3.41 11.94 11.72
CA TYR A 144 3.84 11.25 10.51
C TYR A 144 4.22 12.23 9.40
N PRO A 145 5.05 11.79 8.43
CA PRO A 145 5.29 12.57 7.22
C PRO A 145 3.98 12.92 6.51
N ALA A 146 3.93 14.08 5.84
CA ALA A 146 2.73 14.58 5.17
C ALA A 146 2.15 13.58 4.15
N PHE A 147 3.00 12.76 3.53
CA PHE A 147 2.55 11.74 2.57
C PHE A 147 1.75 10.60 3.21
N THR A 148 1.77 10.45 4.55
CA THR A 148 1.04 9.37 5.22
C THR A 148 -0.47 9.53 5.08
N SER A 149 -0.98 10.76 5.05
CA SER A 149 -2.41 11.02 4.80
C SER A 149 -2.65 11.29 3.32
N GLN A 150 -3.47 10.47 2.68
CA GLN A 150 -3.82 10.57 1.26
C GLN A 150 -5.21 11.17 1.03
N GLY A 151 -5.90 11.57 2.11
CA GLY A 151 -7.27 12.09 2.07
C GLY A 151 -8.32 10.99 1.95
N LYS A 152 -9.60 11.38 2.05
CA LYS A 152 -10.77 10.48 1.92
C LYS A 152 -10.70 9.20 2.80
N GLY A 153 -10.05 9.24 3.96
CA GLY A 153 -9.90 8.09 4.86
C GLY A 153 -8.81 7.08 4.46
N LEU A 154 -7.99 7.41 3.46
CA LEU A 154 -6.85 6.60 3.02
C LEU A 154 -5.56 7.07 3.68
N TYR A 155 -4.79 6.14 4.22
CA TYR A 155 -3.49 6.38 4.86
C TYR A 155 -2.44 5.40 4.36
N ILE A 156 -1.16 5.76 4.48
CA ILE A 156 -0.06 4.83 4.24
C ILE A 156 0.20 4.03 5.52
N PHE A 157 -0.09 2.74 5.44
CA PHE A 157 0.13 1.76 6.51
C PHE A 157 1.63 1.54 6.77
N SER A 158 2.39 1.36 5.67
CA SER A 158 3.83 1.23 5.67
C SER A 158 4.38 1.64 4.30
N PRO A 159 5.41 2.49 4.23
CA PRO A 159 6.16 2.73 2.99
C PRO A 159 7.16 1.58 2.81
N ASP A 160 7.02 0.78 1.76
CA ASP A 160 7.89 -0.37 1.50
C ASP A 160 9.06 0.03 0.58
N PRO A 161 10.32 0.04 1.04
CA PRO A 161 11.45 0.40 0.18
C PRO A 161 11.74 -0.71 -0.84
N ALA A 162 11.93 -0.31 -2.11
CA ALA A 162 12.46 -1.21 -3.11
C ALA A 162 13.97 -1.34 -2.93
N ILE A 163 14.43 -2.54 -2.57
CA ILE A 163 15.82 -2.84 -2.23
C ILE A 163 16.50 -3.71 -3.28
N THR A 164 17.79 -3.86 -3.17
CA THR A 164 18.58 -4.86 -3.91
C THR A 164 18.87 -6.05 -2.99
N ILE A 165 18.59 -7.26 -3.44
CA ILE A 165 19.02 -8.50 -2.80
C ILE A 165 20.08 -9.19 -3.65
N TYR A 166 20.98 -9.94 -3.01
CA TYR A 166 22.05 -10.60 -3.72
C TYR A 166 22.50 -11.91 -3.06
N ASN A 167 23.02 -12.83 -3.88
CA ASN A 167 23.61 -14.08 -3.44
C ASN A 167 25.13 -13.93 -3.24
N LYS A 168 25.60 -14.05 -2.01
CA LYS A 168 27.00 -13.86 -1.63
C LYS A 168 27.94 -14.90 -2.26
N VAL A 169 27.44 -16.12 -2.50
CA VAL A 169 28.22 -17.19 -3.14
C VAL A 169 28.41 -16.88 -4.63
N VAL A 170 27.38 -16.42 -5.32
CA VAL A 170 27.46 -16.03 -6.74
C VAL A 170 28.38 -14.82 -6.91
N LEU A 171 28.31 -13.85 -6.00
CA LEU A 171 29.19 -12.67 -6.03
C LEU A 171 30.64 -12.98 -5.67
N LYS A 172 30.96 -14.17 -5.13
CA LYS A 172 32.32 -14.63 -4.82
C LYS A 172 33.13 -13.65 -3.96
N GLY A 173 32.49 -13.01 -2.99
CA GLY A 173 33.10 -12.03 -2.10
C GLY A 173 33.30 -10.64 -2.71
N GLN A 174 32.82 -10.39 -3.93
CA GLN A 174 32.77 -9.04 -4.48
C GLN A 174 31.79 -8.17 -3.67
N PRO A 175 32.03 -6.86 -3.56
CA PRO A 175 31.08 -5.95 -2.94
C PRO A 175 29.71 -6.02 -3.61
N ALA A 176 28.66 -5.89 -2.81
CA ALA A 176 27.31 -5.77 -3.35
C ALA A 176 27.20 -4.53 -4.26
N PRO A 177 26.55 -4.64 -5.42
CA PRO A 177 26.28 -3.48 -6.25
C PRO A 177 25.27 -2.57 -5.53
N SER A 178 25.53 -1.26 -5.57
CA SER A 178 24.77 -0.29 -4.77
C SER A 178 23.95 0.69 -5.59
N THR A 179 24.00 0.61 -6.93
CA THR A 179 23.22 1.48 -7.83
C THR A 179 22.60 0.69 -8.97
N VAL A 180 21.45 1.14 -9.46
CA VAL A 180 20.78 0.50 -10.62
C VAL A 180 21.68 0.52 -11.85
N ALA A 181 22.41 1.63 -12.06
CA ALA A 181 23.35 1.76 -13.17
C ALA A 181 24.50 0.74 -13.09
N GLN A 182 25.07 0.49 -11.88
CA GLN A 182 26.10 -0.51 -11.68
C GLN A 182 25.55 -1.93 -11.90
N ILE A 183 24.39 -2.24 -11.36
CA ILE A 183 23.73 -3.55 -11.53
C ILE A 183 23.50 -3.86 -13.00
N ALA A 184 23.00 -2.88 -13.76
CA ALA A 184 22.79 -3.01 -15.20
C ALA A 184 24.12 -3.27 -15.94
N GLN A 185 25.19 -2.51 -15.62
CA GLN A 185 26.50 -2.69 -16.25
C GLN A 185 27.12 -4.05 -15.92
N ASP A 186 27.05 -4.46 -14.66
CA ASP A 186 27.58 -5.76 -14.21
C ASP A 186 26.85 -6.95 -14.88
N GLY A 187 25.55 -6.81 -15.14
CA GLY A 187 24.79 -7.79 -15.92
C GLY A 187 25.20 -7.83 -17.40
N ILE A 188 25.41 -6.66 -18.04
CA ILE A 188 25.93 -6.56 -19.41
C ILE A 188 27.31 -7.21 -19.51
N ASP A 189 28.19 -6.95 -18.54
CA ASP A 189 29.53 -7.54 -18.43
C ASP A 189 29.50 -9.03 -18.06
N LYS A 190 28.30 -9.60 -17.86
CA LYS A 190 28.09 -11.02 -17.49
C LYS A 190 28.78 -11.44 -16.21
N LYS A 191 28.95 -10.53 -15.24
CA LYS A 191 29.53 -10.88 -13.93
C LYS A 191 28.58 -11.80 -13.14
N TYR A 192 27.28 -11.59 -13.31
CA TYR A 192 26.20 -12.41 -12.75
C TYR A 192 24.89 -12.18 -13.54
N LYS A 193 23.92 -13.07 -13.36
CA LYS A 193 22.57 -12.86 -13.89
C LYS A 193 21.82 -11.89 -12.98
N VAL A 194 21.06 -10.99 -13.58
CA VAL A 194 20.25 -9.98 -12.91
C VAL A 194 18.77 -10.30 -13.05
N ALA A 195 18.01 -10.08 -12.01
CA ALA A 195 16.54 -10.14 -12.02
C ALA A 195 15.91 -8.86 -11.46
N THR A 196 14.64 -8.68 -11.73
CA THR A 196 13.78 -7.63 -11.14
C THR A 196 12.32 -8.07 -11.20
N TYR A 197 11.43 -7.32 -10.56
CA TYR A 197 9.99 -7.60 -10.58
C TYR A 197 9.38 -7.61 -11.98
N ALA A 198 8.32 -8.39 -12.15
CA ALA A 198 7.47 -8.30 -13.33
C ALA A 198 6.64 -7.01 -13.31
N ILE A 199 6.51 -6.35 -14.48
CA ILE A 199 5.80 -5.07 -14.62
C ILE A 199 4.28 -5.17 -14.39
N ASN A 200 3.70 -6.36 -14.52
CA ASN A 200 2.28 -6.62 -14.27
C ASN A 200 1.95 -6.76 -12.77
N ASN A 201 2.94 -6.82 -11.90
CA ASN A 201 2.79 -6.72 -10.45
C ASN A 201 2.71 -5.25 -10.03
N ASN A 202 1.79 -4.90 -9.11
CA ASN A 202 1.60 -3.52 -8.66
C ASN A 202 2.81 -2.94 -7.92
N PHE A 203 3.53 -3.78 -7.15
CA PHE A 203 4.77 -3.38 -6.50
C PHE A 203 5.82 -3.02 -7.55
N GLY A 204 6.07 -3.92 -8.52
CA GLY A 204 7.02 -3.68 -9.60
C GLY A 204 6.68 -2.42 -10.39
N TYR A 205 5.42 -2.26 -10.82
CA TYR A 205 4.98 -1.05 -11.49
C TYR A 205 5.28 0.21 -10.67
N SER A 206 4.93 0.22 -9.40
CA SER A 206 5.14 1.37 -8.52
C SER A 206 6.63 1.70 -8.33
N ALA A 207 7.48 0.67 -8.16
CA ALA A 207 8.92 0.85 -8.04
C ALA A 207 9.54 1.45 -9.31
N PHE A 208 9.21 0.88 -10.48
CA PHE A 208 9.73 1.38 -11.76
C PHE A 208 9.20 2.76 -12.10
N TRP A 209 7.91 3.03 -11.86
CA TRP A 209 7.34 4.35 -12.12
C TRP A 209 8.02 5.41 -11.23
N GLY A 210 8.17 5.15 -9.94
CA GLY A 210 8.84 6.05 -8.99
C GLY A 210 10.29 6.29 -9.37
N TYR A 211 11.03 5.25 -9.75
CA TYR A 211 12.40 5.35 -10.21
C TYR A 211 12.52 6.22 -11.47
N VAL A 212 11.74 5.91 -12.49
CA VAL A 212 11.77 6.63 -13.78
C VAL A 212 11.32 8.09 -13.61
N HIS A 213 10.34 8.35 -12.78
CA HIS A 213 9.85 9.70 -12.52
C HIS A 213 10.98 10.61 -11.96
N GLN A 214 11.90 10.05 -11.18
CA GLN A 214 13.00 10.78 -10.56
C GLN A 214 14.31 10.72 -11.37
N GLN A 215 14.63 9.59 -11.96
CA GLN A 215 15.92 9.31 -12.57
C GLN A 215 15.87 9.21 -14.11
N GLY A 216 14.66 9.18 -14.68
CA GLY A 216 14.48 8.94 -16.12
C GLY A 216 14.71 7.47 -16.52
N TRP A 217 14.62 7.21 -17.82
CA TRP A 217 14.66 5.84 -18.38
C TRP A 217 16.06 5.26 -18.57
N ALA A 218 17.12 6.08 -18.65
CA ALA A 218 18.42 5.64 -19.13
C ALA A 218 19.02 4.43 -18.39
N ALA A 219 18.94 4.38 -17.04
CA ALA A 219 19.44 3.24 -16.27
C ALA A 219 18.50 2.03 -16.42
N LEU A 220 17.20 2.25 -16.52
CA LEU A 220 16.21 1.18 -16.70
C LEU A 220 16.30 0.56 -18.09
N ASP A 221 16.53 1.35 -19.15
CA ASP A 221 16.78 0.84 -20.50
C ASP A 221 18.04 -0.05 -20.56
N LYS A 222 19.09 0.32 -19.81
CA LYS A 222 20.28 -0.54 -19.68
C LYS A 222 19.98 -1.80 -18.89
N LEU A 223 19.23 -1.70 -17.79
CA LEU A 223 18.84 -2.83 -16.98
C LEU A 223 18.05 -3.85 -17.80
N GLY A 224 17.14 -3.37 -18.65
CA GLY A 224 16.33 -4.20 -19.52
C GLY A 224 17.10 -5.03 -20.57
N GLN A 225 18.36 -4.64 -20.89
CA GLN A 225 19.22 -5.43 -21.78
C GLN A 225 19.72 -6.73 -21.15
N THR A 226 19.64 -6.87 -19.83
CA THR A 226 20.27 -7.97 -19.11
C THR A 226 19.37 -8.58 -18.02
N ALA A 227 18.50 -7.80 -17.41
CA ALA A 227 17.65 -8.28 -16.30
C ALA A 227 16.47 -9.10 -16.82
N GLN A 228 16.16 -10.16 -16.12
CA GLN A 228 14.96 -10.96 -16.32
C GLN A 228 13.89 -10.60 -15.28
N THR A 229 12.63 -10.85 -15.61
CA THR A 229 11.47 -10.56 -14.74
C THR A 229 10.70 -11.85 -14.45
N PRO A 230 11.26 -12.76 -13.63
CA PRO A 230 10.69 -14.10 -13.45
C PRO A 230 9.33 -14.10 -12.75
N GLY A 231 9.02 -13.08 -11.94
CA GLY A 231 7.75 -13.03 -11.23
C GLY A 231 7.70 -11.92 -10.16
N ASP A 232 7.07 -12.26 -9.05
CA ASP A 232 6.95 -11.45 -7.83
C ASP A 232 8.13 -11.67 -6.86
N GLY A 233 8.04 -11.08 -5.65
CA GLY A 233 9.10 -11.13 -4.66
C GLY A 233 9.43 -12.52 -4.13
N ASP A 234 8.44 -13.39 -3.96
CA ASP A 234 8.69 -14.75 -3.46
C ASP A 234 9.51 -15.57 -4.45
N VAL A 235 9.19 -15.42 -5.75
CA VAL A 235 9.97 -16.05 -6.84
C VAL A 235 11.38 -15.45 -6.90
N LEU A 236 11.51 -14.12 -6.86
CA LEU A 236 12.80 -13.45 -6.89
C LEU A 236 13.68 -13.83 -5.72
N GLY A 237 13.16 -13.79 -4.50
CA GLY A 237 13.88 -14.18 -3.28
C GLY A 237 14.38 -15.60 -3.34
N THR A 238 13.53 -16.54 -3.76
CA THR A 238 13.86 -17.95 -3.92
C THR A 238 14.93 -18.18 -4.97
N ASP A 239 14.79 -17.58 -6.15
CA ASP A 239 15.73 -17.74 -7.26
C ASP A 239 17.12 -17.16 -6.93
N VAL A 240 17.18 -16.02 -6.22
CA VAL A 240 18.45 -15.46 -5.73
C VAL A 240 19.06 -16.36 -4.68
N ALA A 241 18.29 -16.87 -3.72
CA ALA A 241 18.79 -17.78 -2.68
C ALA A 241 19.39 -19.06 -3.28
N GLN A 242 18.77 -19.60 -4.32
CA GLN A 242 19.26 -20.79 -5.05
C GLN A 242 20.42 -20.50 -6.01
N GLY A 243 20.81 -19.23 -6.20
CA GLY A 243 21.89 -18.84 -7.10
C GLY A 243 21.50 -18.82 -8.59
N GLY A 244 20.23 -18.90 -8.90
CA GLY A 244 19.70 -18.71 -10.27
C GLY A 244 20.00 -17.31 -10.80
N TYR A 245 19.92 -16.31 -9.91
CA TYR A 245 20.39 -14.94 -10.12
C TYR A 245 21.42 -14.56 -9.06
N GLY A 246 22.38 -13.74 -9.45
CA GLY A 246 23.34 -13.17 -8.51
C GLY A 246 22.78 -11.96 -7.76
N VAL A 247 21.95 -11.19 -8.44
CA VAL A 247 21.36 -9.95 -7.92
C VAL A 247 19.91 -9.82 -8.42
N ALA A 248 19.00 -9.42 -7.54
CA ALA A 248 17.72 -8.89 -7.92
C ALA A 248 17.56 -7.45 -7.39
N VAL A 249 17.16 -6.54 -8.26
CA VAL A 249 16.96 -5.13 -7.94
C VAL A 249 15.46 -4.79 -7.87
N PHE A 250 15.11 -3.84 -7.03
CA PHE A 250 13.74 -3.43 -6.72
C PHE A 250 12.90 -4.54 -6.05
N GLU A 251 13.53 -5.34 -5.21
CA GLU A 251 12.82 -6.29 -4.35
C GLU A 251 12.14 -5.56 -3.18
N SER A 252 11.07 -6.14 -2.65
CA SER A 252 10.39 -5.59 -1.46
C SER A 252 11.29 -5.63 -0.23
N GLY A 253 11.30 -4.54 0.54
CA GLY A 253 11.98 -4.48 1.82
C GLY A 253 11.49 -5.50 2.86
N LEU A 254 10.32 -6.10 2.65
CA LEU A 254 9.77 -7.15 3.52
C LEU A 254 10.63 -8.42 3.54
N VAL A 255 11.42 -8.69 2.49
CA VAL A 255 12.32 -9.86 2.44
C VAL A 255 13.55 -9.73 3.35
N ARG A 256 13.81 -8.55 3.93
CA ARG A 256 14.89 -8.37 4.93
C ARG A 256 14.72 -9.30 6.12
N GLY A 257 13.51 -9.41 6.66
CA GLY A 257 13.21 -10.29 7.78
C GLY A 257 13.62 -11.75 7.52
N PRO A 258 13.14 -12.41 6.46
CA PRO A 258 13.60 -13.73 6.04
C PRO A 258 15.11 -13.85 5.88
N ILE A 259 15.79 -12.90 5.21
CA ILE A 259 17.25 -12.92 5.01
C ILE A 259 17.99 -12.83 6.36
N GLU A 260 17.50 -12.05 7.30
CA GLU A 260 18.11 -11.82 8.60
C GLU A 260 17.72 -12.87 9.66
N SER A 261 16.69 -13.68 9.41
CA SER A 261 16.09 -14.60 10.38
C SER A 261 17.05 -15.69 10.86
N SER A 262 17.99 -16.15 10.01
CA SER A 262 18.90 -17.24 10.34
C SER A 262 20.33 -16.95 9.95
N ALA A 263 21.29 -17.60 10.66
CA ALA A 263 22.71 -17.53 10.31
C ALA A 263 23.02 -18.15 8.93
N THR A 264 22.20 -19.11 8.48
CA THR A 264 22.33 -19.75 7.17
C THR A 264 21.94 -18.78 6.07
N GLU A 265 20.78 -18.13 6.19
CA GLU A 265 20.32 -17.16 5.21
C GLU A 265 21.28 -15.98 5.11
N ARG A 266 21.74 -15.43 6.23
CA ARG A 266 22.74 -14.35 6.25
C ARG A 266 24.08 -14.72 5.61
N LYS A 267 24.46 -16.01 5.58
CA LYS A 267 25.68 -16.46 4.86
C LYS A 267 25.46 -16.54 3.36
N LEU A 268 24.25 -16.88 2.93
CA LEU A 268 23.90 -17.03 1.50
C LEU A 268 23.52 -15.70 0.86
N MET A 269 22.69 -14.93 1.52
CA MET A 269 22.08 -13.72 0.98
C MET A 269 22.51 -12.46 1.72
N GLY A 270 22.35 -11.35 1.04
CA GLY A 270 22.43 -10.02 1.60
C GLY A 270 21.46 -9.08 0.87
N TRP A 271 21.31 -7.92 1.45
CA TRP A 271 20.50 -6.87 0.85
C TRP A 271 21.19 -5.51 1.03
N GLU A 272 20.84 -4.56 0.16
CA GLU A 272 21.31 -3.17 0.20
C GLU A 272 20.18 -2.26 -0.30
N TYR A 273 20.14 -1.03 0.21
CA TYR A 273 19.38 0.03 -0.46
C TYR A 273 20.08 0.45 -1.74
N THR A 274 19.32 0.79 -2.78
CA THR A 274 19.86 1.40 -4.01
C THR A 274 20.24 2.85 -3.73
N LYS A 275 21.55 3.15 -3.72
CA LYS A 275 22.08 4.46 -3.28
C LYS A 275 21.87 5.59 -4.27
N ASP A 276 21.77 5.29 -5.56
CA ASP A 276 21.39 6.28 -6.57
C ASP A 276 19.94 6.71 -6.39
N PHE A 277 19.06 5.79 -6.09
CA PHE A 277 17.66 6.09 -5.78
C PHE A 277 16.91 4.87 -5.23
N THR A 278 16.20 5.03 -4.11
CA THR A 278 15.36 4.00 -3.51
C THR A 278 13.89 4.40 -3.65
N PRO A 279 13.11 3.76 -4.56
CA PRO A 279 11.66 3.94 -4.58
C PRO A 279 11.02 3.43 -3.31
N LEU A 280 10.01 4.16 -2.80
CA LEU A 280 9.11 3.68 -1.77
C LEU A 280 7.78 3.31 -2.41
N ILE A 281 7.30 2.13 -2.12
CA ILE A 281 6.00 1.64 -2.56
C ILE A 281 5.01 1.81 -1.43
N PRO A 282 3.95 2.61 -1.62
CA PRO A 282 2.97 2.86 -0.57
C PRO A 282 2.10 1.63 -0.36
N ARG A 283 2.03 1.14 0.87
CA ARG A 283 1.01 0.19 1.30
C ARG A 283 -0.09 0.97 2.00
N GLY A 284 -1.22 1.11 1.34
CA GLY A 284 -2.37 1.86 1.85
C GLY A 284 -3.19 1.07 2.85
N ILE A 285 -3.87 1.79 3.74
CA ILE A 285 -4.89 1.26 4.66
C ILE A 285 -6.09 2.21 4.70
N GLY A 286 -7.29 1.66 4.76
CA GLY A 286 -8.52 2.43 4.91
C GLY A 286 -9.66 1.61 5.49
N ILE A 287 -10.53 2.26 6.29
CA ILE A 287 -11.76 1.66 6.80
C ILE A 287 -12.78 1.66 5.67
N THR A 288 -13.44 0.53 5.45
CA THR A 288 -14.41 0.41 4.37
C THR A 288 -15.76 1.06 4.71
N ALA A 289 -16.45 1.55 3.70
CA ALA A 289 -17.81 2.08 3.85
C ALA A 289 -18.82 1.01 4.30
N GLY A 290 -18.53 -0.27 3.99
CA GLY A 290 -19.32 -1.43 4.39
C GLY A 290 -18.87 -2.10 5.71
N ALA A 291 -17.99 -1.46 6.49
CA ALA A 291 -17.49 -2.02 7.74
C ALA A 291 -18.63 -2.38 8.70
N ALA A 292 -18.71 -3.66 9.07
CA ALA A 292 -19.66 -4.13 10.06
C ALA A 292 -19.13 -3.99 11.49
N SER A 293 -17.83 -3.76 11.64
CA SER A 293 -17.14 -3.53 12.92
C SER A 293 -16.33 -2.21 12.86
N PRO A 294 -17.02 -1.06 12.67
CA PRO A 294 -16.35 0.22 12.44
C PRO A 294 -15.56 0.73 13.65
N ASP A 295 -15.97 0.43 14.88
CA ASP A 295 -15.25 0.89 16.05
C ASP A 295 -13.98 0.04 16.31
N SER A 296 -14.03 -1.27 16.05
CA SER A 296 -12.84 -2.13 16.03
C SER A 296 -11.85 -1.70 14.94
N ALA A 297 -12.35 -1.32 13.75
CA ALA A 297 -11.52 -0.82 12.66
C ALA A 297 -10.83 0.50 13.02
N LYS A 298 -11.53 1.45 13.66
CA LYS A 298 -10.94 2.70 14.15
C LYS A 298 -9.89 2.46 15.23
N LEU A 299 -10.15 1.53 16.18
CA LEU A 299 -9.15 1.14 17.18
C LEU A 299 -7.92 0.51 16.55
N PHE A 300 -8.08 -0.26 15.47
CA PHE A 300 -6.95 -0.82 14.74
C PHE A 300 -6.14 0.29 14.04
N MET A 301 -6.80 1.25 13.40
CA MET A 301 -6.15 2.42 12.82
C MET A 301 -5.38 3.22 13.88
N ASP A 302 -6.00 3.54 15.03
CA ASP A 302 -5.34 4.24 16.12
C ASP A 302 -4.16 3.44 16.69
N PHE A 303 -4.26 2.11 16.73
CA PHE A 303 -3.17 1.25 17.16
C PHE A 303 -2.01 1.30 16.17
N VAL A 304 -2.26 1.10 14.89
CA VAL A 304 -1.22 1.11 13.84
C VAL A 304 -0.43 2.42 13.86
N PHE A 305 -1.12 3.55 14.04
CA PHE A 305 -0.51 4.88 14.10
C PHE A 305 -0.08 5.30 15.52
N SER A 306 0.03 4.36 16.47
CA SER A 306 0.62 4.58 17.80
C SER A 306 2.05 4.04 17.85
N ASN A 307 2.84 4.46 18.86
CA ASN A 307 4.18 3.92 19.09
C ASN A 307 4.20 2.39 19.22
N SER A 308 3.21 1.81 19.93
CA SER A 308 3.10 0.35 20.08
C SER A 308 2.80 -0.33 18.73
N GLY A 309 1.99 0.29 17.88
CA GLY A 309 1.70 -0.20 16.55
C GLY A 309 2.91 -0.09 15.62
N GLN A 310 3.66 1.02 15.69
CA GLN A 310 4.89 1.19 14.92
C GLN A 310 5.97 0.19 15.32
N GLN A 311 6.07 -0.15 16.61
CA GLN A 311 6.94 -1.23 17.07
C GLN A 311 6.48 -2.58 16.49
N ALA A 312 5.19 -2.90 16.58
CA ALA A 312 4.64 -4.14 16.04
C ALA A 312 4.82 -4.25 14.51
N LEU A 313 4.68 -3.15 13.77
CA LEU A 313 4.96 -3.11 12.33
C LEU A 313 6.43 -3.41 12.05
N CYS A 314 7.34 -2.75 12.76
CA CYS A 314 8.78 -2.94 12.58
C CYS A 314 9.20 -4.37 12.92
N ASP A 315 8.70 -4.94 14.01
CA ASP A 315 8.98 -6.32 14.43
C ASP A 315 8.46 -7.35 13.40
N ALA A 316 7.37 -7.02 12.71
CA ALA A 316 6.80 -7.79 11.62
C ALA A 316 7.51 -7.60 10.27
N GLY A 317 8.53 -6.74 10.20
CA GLY A 317 9.30 -6.47 8.98
C GLY A 317 8.78 -5.31 8.12
N PHE A 318 7.67 -4.67 8.50
CA PHE A 318 7.18 -3.46 7.84
C PHE A 318 8.04 -2.24 8.19
N GLU A 319 8.04 -1.23 7.32
CA GLU A 319 8.73 0.03 7.57
C GLU A 319 7.90 0.92 8.50
N ALA A 320 8.41 1.19 9.71
CA ALA A 320 7.83 2.18 10.60
C ALA A 320 8.17 3.60 10.11
N SER A 321 7.19 4.50 10.10
CA SER A 321 7.33 5.82 9.45
C SER A 321 7.00 7.03 10.33
N SER A 322 6.67 6.84 11.62
CA SER A 322 6.43 7.95 12.53
C SER A 322 7.72 8.75 12.80
N ASN A 323 7.62 10.08 12.75
CA ASN A 323 8.73 10.99 13.04
C ASN A 323 9.16 10.96 14.52
N THR A 324 8.23 10.63 15.42
CA THR A 324 8.43 10.60 16.88
C THR A 324 8.74 9.21 17.41
N PHE A 325 8.59 8.17 16.59
CA PHE A 325 8.84 6.80 16.98
C PHE A 325 10.32 6.57 17.31
N THR A 326 10.59 6.01 18.49
CA THR A 326 11.90 5.53 18.87
C THR A 326 11.83 4.01 18.93
N PRO A 327 12.51 3.31 18.02
CA PRO A 327 12.44 1.85 17.95
C PRO A 327 13.06 1.21 19.21
N GLY A 328 12.43 0.13 19.68
CA GLY A 328 13.01 -0.79 20.67
C GLY A 328 14.08 -1.68 20.04
N ASP A 329 14.67 -2.54 20.88
CA ASP A 329 15.69 -3.47 20.44
C ASP A 329 15.19 -4.38 19.31
N GLY A 330 16.01 -4.55 18.27
CA GLY A 330 15.72 -5.41 17.13
C GLY A 330 14.97 -4.74 15.97
N CYS A 331 14.34 -3.59 16.19
CA CYS A 331 13.66 -2.87 15.13
C CYS A 331 14.63 -1.97 14.34
N GLN A 332 14.89 -2.31 13.08
CA GLN A 332 15.75 -1.53 12.17
C GLN A 332 14.98 -1.00 10.96
N ASN A 333 13.78 -1.49 10.72
CA ASN A 333 12.95 -1.15 9.57
C ASN A 333 12.21 0.17 9.84
N THR A 334 12.91 1.29 9.69
CA THR A 334 12.34 2.63 9.89
C THR A 334 12.69 3.56 8.74
N LEU A 335 11.77 4.42 8.36
CA LEU A 335 12.00 5.46 7.35
C LEU A 335 13.19 6.36 7.74
N LYS A 336 13.39 6.58 9.05
CA LYS A 336 14.54 7.32 9.56
C LYS A 336 15.88 6.61 9.29
N ALA A 337 15.93 5.28 9.45
CA ALA A 337 17.11 4.47 9.14
C ALA A 337 17.40 4.47 7.64
N LEU A 338 16.37 4.34 6.80
CA LEU A 338 16.50 4.46 5.36
C LEU A 338 17.08 5.82 4.95
N TYR A 339 16.53 6.92 5.45
CA TYR A 339 17.04 8.26 5.16
C TYR A 339 18.49 8.47 5.63
N ALA A 340 18.87 7.87 6.77
CA ALA A 340 20.24 7.91 7.24
C ALA A 340 21.21 7.11 6.33
N ALA A 341 20.72 6.00 5.74
CA ALA A 341 21.53 5.12 4.88
C ALA A 341 21.78 5.71 3.49
N VAL A 342 20.76 6.32 2.87
CA VAL A 342 20.87 6.75 1.46
C VAL A 342 20.68 8.26 1.25
N GLY A 343 20.23 9.01 2.26
CA GLY A 343 19.84 10.42 2.15
C GLY A 343 18.39 10.57 1.66
N ALA A 344 17.63 11.47 2.30
CA ALA A 344 16.21 11.68 1.99
C ALA A 344 15.97 12.11 0.52
N GLN A 345 16.94 12.81 -0.09
CA GLN A 345 16.88 13.25 -1.51
C GLN A 345 16.95 12.09 -2.51
N HIS A 346 17.38 10.91 -2.08
CA HIS A 346 17.43 9.68 -2.91
C HIS A 346 16.27 8.74 -2.66
N VAL A 347 15.22 9.22 -1.98
CA VAL A 347 14.03 8.44 -1.65
C VAL A 347 12.79 9.16 -2.16
N TYR A 348 11.92 8.44 -2.86
CA TYR A 348 10.66 8.99 -3.33
C TYR A 348 9.56 7.95 -3.24
N MET A 349 8.44 8.33 -2.62
CA MET A 349 7.27 7.47 -2.57
C MET A 349 6.36 7.69 -3.77
N THR A 350 6.07 6.61 -4.49
CA THR A 350 5.09 6.63 -5.58
C THR A 350 3.71 6.99 -5.01
N PRO A 351 3.09 8.11 -5.43
CA PRO A 351 1.87 8.57 -4.78
C PRO A 351 0.63 7.82 -5.27
N PHE A 352 -0.42 7.80 -4.45
CA PHE A 352 -1.77 7.36 -4.86
C PHE A 352 -2.48 8.48 -5.62
N THR A 353 -2.17 8.62 -6.90
CA THR A 353 -2.75 9.68 -7.76
C THR A 353 -3.36 9.12 -9.04
N ALA A 354 -4.31 9.87 -9.60
CA ALA A 354 -4.89 9.56 -10.91
C ALA A 354 -3.81 9.49 -12.01
N GLN A 355 -2.72 10.26 -11.89
CA GLN A 355 -1.60 10.23 -12.84
C GLN A 355 -0.93 8.86 -12.84
N VAL A 356 -0.53 8.34 -11.67
CA VAL A 356 0.08 7.00 -11.55
C VAL A 356 -0.85 5.93 -12.12
N ALA A 357 -2.15 6.03 -11.83
CA ALA A 357 -3.15 5.10 -12.37
C ALA A 357 -3.26 5.18 -13.90
N SER A 358 -3.30 6.39 -14.47
CA SER A 358 -3.45 6.59 -15.92
C SER A 358 -2.21 6.22 -16.73
N ASP A 359 -1.02 6.39 -16.16
CA ASP A 359 0.24 6.09 -16.82
C ASP A 359 0.48 4.58 -16.98
N GLN A 360 -0.17 3.74 -16.18
CA GLN A 360 0.14 2.31 -16.09
C GLN A 360 0.21 1.62 -17.46
N LYS A 361 -0.74 1.89 -18.35
CA LYS A 361 -0.79 1.27 -19.68
C LYS A 361 0.39 1.66 -20.56
N THR A 362 0.67 2.95 -20.66
CA THR A 362 1.74 3.50 -21.52
C THR A 362 3.11 3.19 -20.95
N PHE A 363 3.26 3.29 -19.63
CA PHE A 363 4.48 2.92 -18.93
C PHE A 363 4.80 1.43 -19.10
N THR A 364 3.81 0.54 -18.90
CA THR A 364 3.98 -0.91 -19.11
C THR A 364 4.40 -1.25 -20.53
N ALA A 365 3.82 -0.58 -21.55
CA ALA A 365 4.21 -0.79 -22.94
C ALA A 365 5.68 -0.41 -23.18
N LYS A 366 6.12 0.75 -22.65
CA LYS A 366 7.51 1.20 -22.76
C LYS A 366 8.48 0.30 -21.97
N PHE A 367 8.09 -0.14 -20.77
CA PHE A 367 8.87 -1.09 -19.99
C PHE A 367 9.11 -2.40 -20.77
N ARG A 368 8.05 -2.98 -21.35
CA ARG A 368 8.16 -4.21 -22.15
C ARG A 368 9.09 -4.03 -23.33
N GLN A 369 9.04 -2.88 -23.99
CA GLN A 369 10.00 -2.57 -25.07
C GLN A 369 11.44 -2.54 -24.54
N ALA A 370 11.70 -1.88 -23.40
CA ALA A 370 13.02 -1.79 -22.79
C ALA A 370 13.56 -3.16 -22.33
N PHE A 371 12.67 -4.05 -21.86
CA PHE A 371 13.00 -5.39 -21.37
C PHE A 371 12.79 -6.51 -22.40
N HIS A 372 12.57 -6.18 -23.68
CA HIS A 372 12.40 -7.12 -24.80
C HIS A 372 11.28 -8.17 -24.57
N GLN A 373 10.11 -7.72 -24.00
CA GLN A 373 8.95 -8.55 -23.68
C GLN A 373 7.77 -8.32 -24.63
#